data_aaa754154f4b97e2e381de67b7d4c304
#
_entry.id   aaa754154f4b97e2e381de67b7d4c304
#
_cell.length_a   1.000
_cell.length_b   1.000
_cell.length_c   1.000
_cell.angle_alpha   90.00
_cell.angle_beta   90.00
_cell.angle_gamma   90.00
#
_symmetry.space_group_name_H-M   'P 1'
#
loop_
_entity.id
_entity.type
_entity.pdbx_description
1 polymer ?
#
loop_
_entity_poly.entity_id
_entity_poly.type
_entity_poly.pdbx_seq_one_letter_code
_entity_poly.pdbx_strand_id
1 'polypeptide(L)'
;MSKTVRPAGNSDIPSIMTVLEAAKGIMRASGNMNQWVNGYPSEDVISDDISHGYGFVVEDDGALEGYFAFIPSPEPTYAKIYDGAWLDVEKPYHVVHRIGSTPGSHGVFEAIMDFCFSHDPNIRIDTHRDNHIMQHCILKAGFSYCGIIYLASGDERLSYQRL
;
A
#
# COMPACT_ATOMS: atom_id res chain seq x y z
N MET A 1 1.13 22.25 9.12
CA MET A 1 2.10 21.17 9.27
C MET A 1 2.05 20.31 8.05
N SER A 2 3.13 20.27 7.35
CA SER A 2 3.16 19.50 6.13
C SER A 2 3.87 18.18 6.36
N LYS A 3 3.30 17.14 5.79
CA LYS A 3 3.95 15.83 5.71
C LYS A 3 4.83 15.80 4.47
N THR A 4 5.95 15.14 4.58
CA THR A 4 6.88 14.94 3.46
C THR A 4 7.03 13.47 3.16
N VAL A 5 7.23 13.16 1.88
CA VAL A 5 7.51 11.80 1.42
C VAL A 5 8.93 11.78 0.86
N ARG A 6 9.73 10.81 1.31
CA ARG A 6 11.07 10.62 0.81
C ARG A 6 11.40 9.16 0.60
N PRO A 7 12.39 8.83 -0.23
CA PRO A 7 12.85 7.44 -0.33
C PRO A 7 13.31 6.92 1.03
N ALA A 8 12.98 5.66 1.31
CA ALA A 8 13.43 4.98 2.50
C ALA A 8 14.89 4.53 2.33
N GLY A 9 15.66 4.59 3.41
CA GLY A 9 17.01 4.03 3.46
C GLY A 9 17.08 2.87 4.44
N ASN A 10 18.18 2.12 4.39
CA ASN A 10 18.36 0.97 5.28
C ASN A 10 18.31 1.36 6.76
N SER A 11 18.74 2.57 7.10
CA SER A 11 18.70 3.06 8.48
C SER A 11 17.26 3.28 8.99
N ASP A 12 16.29 3.35 8.08
CA ASP A 12 14.87 3.51 8.45
C ASP A 12 14.20 2.19 8.81
N ILE A 13 14.81 1.05 8.50
CA ILE A 13 14.17 -0.27 8.64
C ILE A 13 13.61 -0.51 10.04
N PRO A 14 14.35 -0.26 11.14
CA PRO A 14 13.77 -0.48 12.48
C PRO A 14 12.50 0.33 12.72
N SER A 15 12.48 1.59 12.33
CA SER A 15 11.30 2.46 12.48
C SER A 15 10.15 2.01 11.57
N ILE A 16 10.46 1.61 10.35
CA ILE A 16 9.46 1.07 9.42
C ILE A 16 8.79 -0.17 10.01
N MET A 17 9.59 -1.10 10.52
CA MET A 17 9.05 -2.34 11.09
C MET A 17 8.17 -2.05 12.31
N THR A 18 8.51 -1.06 13.12
CA THR A 18 7.68 -0.63 14.25
C THR A 18 6.33 -0.11 13.75
N VAL A 19 6.32 0.72 12.71
CA VAL A 19 5.10 1.25 12.12
C VAL A 19 4.22 0.12 11.55
N LEU A 20 4.84 -0.82 10.81
CA LEU A 20 4.10 -1.92 10.19
C LEU A 20 3.52 -2.88 11.21
N GLU A 21 4.24 -3.15 12.31
CA GLU A 21 3.71 -3.97 13.39
C GLU A 21 2.52 -3.31 14.09
N ALA A 22 2.60 -2.00 14.32
CA ALA A 22 1.49 -1.24 14.89
C ALA A 22 0.28 -1.23 13.95
N ALA A 23 0.52 -1.07 12.65
CA ALA A 23 -0.54 -1.12 11.63
C ALA A 23 -1.22 -2.50 11.61
N LYS A 24 -0.44 -3.56 11.74
CA LYS A 24 -0.97 -4.92 11.83
C LYS A 24 -1.89 -5.07 13.06
N GLY A 25 -1.48 -4.50 14.18
CA GLY A 25 -2.31 -4.49 15.39
C GLY A 25 -3.65 -3.80 15.17
N ILE A 26 -3.66 -2.68 14.46
CA ILE A 26 -4.90 -1.97 14.10
C ILE A 26 -5.78 -2.85 13.20
N MET A 27 -5.19 -3.52 12.21
CA MET A 27 -5.91 -4.46 11.35
C MET A 27 -6.66 -5.50 12.18
N ARG A 28 -5.96 -6.16 13.12
CA ARG A 28 -6.53 -7.21 13.98
C ARG A 28 -7.64 -6.66 14.86
N ALA A 29 -7.44 -5.49 15.44
CA ALA A 29 -8.43 -4.86 16.30
C ALA A 29 -9.70 -4.47 15.53
N SER A 30 -9.57 -4.22 14.22
CA SER A 30 -10.70 -3.85 13.34
C SER A 30 -11.37 -5.04 12.68
N GLY A 31 -10.98 -6.27 13.03
CA GLY A 31 -11.58 -7.49 12.47
C GLY A 31 -10.89 -8.01 11.21
N ASN A 32 -9.82 -7.36 10.77
CA ASN A 32 -9.04 -7.79 9.60
C ASN A 32 -7.96 -8.76 10.07
N MET A 33 -8.30 -10.04 10.12
CA MET A 33 -7.46 -11.08 10.74
C MET A 33 -6.52 -11.78 9.76
N ASN A 34 -6.79 -11.70 8.46
CA ASN A 34 -6.15 -12.55 7.47
C ASN A 34 -5.30 -11.80 6.45
N GLN A 35 -5.13 -10.51 6.61
CA GLN A 35 -4.20 -9.72 5.82
C GLN A 35 -2.88 -9.60 6.59
N TRP A 36 -1.76 -9.66 5.88
CA TRP A 36 -0.42 -9.59 6.48
C TRP A 36 -0.19 -10.70 7.51
N VAL A 37 -0.37 -11.93 7.08
CA VAL A 37 -0.18 -13.11 7.93
C VAL A 37 1.22 -13.71 7.73
N ASN A 38 1.60 -14.62 8.62
CA ASN A 38 2.84 -15.39 8.54
C ASN A 38 4.10 -14.51 8.53
N GLY A 39 4.08 -13.42 9.33
CA GLY A 39 5.22 -12.52 9.46
C GLY A 39 5.40 -11.54 8.31
N TYR A 40 4.45 -11.48 7.39
CA TYR A 40 4.49 -10.52 6.29
C TYR A 40 3.91 -9.17 6.72
N PRO A 41 4.46 -8.02 6.28
CA PRO A 41 5.72 -7.93 5.55
C PRO A 41 6.91 -8.09 6.50
N SER A 42 7.89 -8.89 6.06
CA SER A 42 9.10 -9.14 6.83
C SER A 42 10.12 -8.02 6.60
N GLU A 43 11.16 -8.02 7.42
CA GLU A 43 12.28 -7.11 7.24
C GLU A 43 12.94 -7.30 5.87
N ASP A 44 13.03 -8.55 5.38
CA ASP A 44 13.59 -8.85 4.07
C ASP A 44 12.79 -8.23 2.93
N VAL A 45 11.46 -8.23 3.04
CA VAL A 45 10.58 -7.59 2.05
C VAL A 45 10.85 -6.09 1.99
N ILE A 46 10.99 -5.46 3.14
CA ILE A 46 11.24 -4.02 3.21
C ILE A 46 12.63 -3.69 2.69
N SER A 47 13.63 -4.48 3.06
CA SER A 47 15.00 -4.33 2.55
C SER A 47 15.03 -4.45 1.02
N ASP A 48 14.27 -5.38 0.46
CA ASP A 48 14.17 -5.58 -0.97
C ASP A 48 13.50 -4.38 -1.66
N ASP A 49 12.42 -3.86 -1.10
CA ASP A 49 11.78 -2.63 -1.59
C ASP A 49 12.80 -1.49 -1.66
N ILE A 50 13.55 -1.29 -0.59
CA ILE A 50 14.54 -0.21 -0.50
C ILE A 50 15.64 -0.39 -1.55
N SER A 51 16.14 -1.61 -1.70
CA SER A 51 17.22 -1.89 -2.66
C SER A 51 16.82 -1.61 -4.11
N HIS A 52 15.53 -1.73 -4.43
CA HIS A 52 15.00 -1.43 -5.75
C HIS A 52 14.56 0.02 -5.93
N GLY A 53 14.62 0.83 -4.87
CA GLY A 53 14.14 2.20 -4.91
C GLY A 53 12.63 2.33 -4.83
N TYR A 54 11.94 1.30 -4.35
CA TYR A 54 10.48 1.26 -4.28
C TYR A 54 9.92 1.64 -2.91
N GLY A 55 10.75 1.65 -1.87
CA GLY A 55 10.30 1.96 -0.51
C GLY A 55 10.36 3.45 -0.21
N PHE A 56 9.29 3.98 0.39
CA PHE A 56 9.17 5.40 0.74
C PHE A 56 8.62 5.53 2.16
N VAL A 57 9.03 6.59 2.82
CA VAL A 57 8.51 6.92 4.16
C VAL A 57 7.81 8.27 4.13
N VAL A 58 6.83 8.40 5.02
CA VAL A 58 6.11 9.64 5.26
C VAL A 58 6.59 10.19 6.60
N GLU A 59 7.00 11.44 6.60
CA GLU A 59 7.47 12.13 7.81
C GLU A 59 6.62 13.36 8.09
N ASP A 60 6.47 13.67 9.36
CA ASP A 60 5.86 14.92 9.84
C ASP A 60 6.81 15.50 10.88
N ASP A 61 7.38 16.67 10.58
CA ASP A 61 8.38 17.34 11.41
C ASP A 61 9.55 16.43 11.78
N GLY A 62 10.00 15.62 10.82
CA GLY A 62 11.13 14.71 11.00
C GLY A 62 10.79 13.40 11.68
N ALA A 63 9.54 13.21 12.14
CA ALA A 63 9.10 11.95 12.72
C ALA A 63 8.52 11.04 11.64
N LEU A 64 9.01 9.80 11.57
CA LEU A 64 8.53 8.82 10.60
C LEU A 64 7.15 8.33 11.05
N GLU A 65 6.14 8.59 10.21
CA GLU A 65 4.75 8.25 10.51
C GLU A 65 4.16 7.19 9.58
N GLY A 66 4.80 6.91 8.47
CA GLY A 66 4.24 5.96 7.53
C GLY A 66 5.27 5.36 6.58
N TYR A 67 4.87 4.26 5.97
CA TYR A 67 5.64 3.57 4.95
C TYR A 67 4.72 3.11 3.84
N PHE A 68 5.23 3.08 2.62
CA PHE A 68 4.56 2.43 1.49
C PHE A 68 5.59 2.01 0.45
N ALA A 69 5.21 1.02 -0.36
CA ALA A 69 5.97 0.64 -1.55
C ALA A 69 5.25 1.18 -2.77
N PHE A 70 6.01 1.78 -3.68
CA PHE A 70 5.52 2.36 -4.93
C PHE A 70 6.30 1.71 -6.07
N ILE A 71 5.64 0.77 -6.78
CA ILE A 71 6.31 -0.20 -7.64
C ILE A 71 5.80 -0.07 -9.06
N PRO A 72 6.69 0.08 -10.07
CA PRO A 72 6.26 0.14 -11.47
C PRO A 72 5.72 -1.21 -11.95
N SER A 73 4.74 -1.15 -12.86
CA SER A 73 4.19 -2.34 -13.51
C SER A 73 5.27 -3.10 -14.30
N PRO A 74 5.08 -4.41 -14.58
CA PRO A 74 3.89 -5.20 -14.28
C PRO A 74 3.90 -5.80 -12.87
N GLU A 75 2.71 -6.02 -12.32
CA GLU A 75 2.52 -6.77 -11.09
C GLU A 75 1.96 -8.14 -11.46
N PRO A 76 2.69 -9.24 -11.22
CA PRO A 76 2.25 -10.57 -11.68
C PRO A 76 0.85 -10.98 -11.21
N THR A 77 0.47 -10.62 -9.98
CA THR A 77 -0.84 -10.98 -9.43
C THR A 77 -1.97 -10.19 -10.07
N TYR A 78 -1.67 -9.15 -10.83
CA TYR A 78 -2.65 -8.33 -11.54
C TYR A 78 -2.86 -8.76 -13.00
N ALA A 79 -2.14 -9.78 -13.46
CA ALA A 79 -2.25 -10.25 -14.84
C ALA A 79 -3.64 -10.80 -15.14
N LYS A 80 -4.30 -11.38 -14.14
CA LYS A 80 -5.67 -11.88 -14.25
C LYS A 80 -6.54 -11.22 -13.21
N ILE A 81 -7.72 -10.80 -13.61
CA ILE A 81 -8.73 -10.23 -12.73
C ILE A 81 -10.04 -10.97 -12.95
N TYR A 82 -10.79 -11.19 -11.87
CA TYR A 82 -12.02 -11.97 -11.85
C TYR A 82 -13.18 -11.10 -11.38
N ASP A 83 -14.38 -11.42 -11.84
CA ASP A 83 -15.62 -10.73 -11.45
C ASP A 83 -15.57 -9.22 -11.71
N GLY A 84 -14.87 -8.85 -12.78
CA GLY A 84 -14.70 -7.45 -13.15
C GLY A 84 -13.60 -7.29 -14.19
N ALA A 85 -13.12 -6.06 -14.33
CA ALA A 85 -12.07 -5.72 -15.29
C ALA A 85 -11.32 -4.47 -14.84
N TRP A 86 -10.04 -4.40 -15.16
CA TRP A 86 -9.26 -3.17 -14.97
C TRP A 86 -9.85 -2.07 -15.86
N LEU A 87 -9.71 -0.82 -15.41
CA LEU A 87 -10.17 0.34 -16.20
C LEU A 87 -9.39 0.49 -17.49
N ASP A 88 -8.10 0.20 -17.46
CA ASP A 88 -7.21 0.21 -18.61
C ASP A 88 -6.21 -0.93 -18.44
N VAL A 89 -6.15 -1.83 -19.43
CA VAL A 89 -5.27 -3.01 -19.36
C VAL A 89 -3.96 -2.84 -20.09
N GLU A 90 -3.82 -1.77 -20.88
CA GLU A 90 -2.67 -1.61 -21.78
C GLU A 90 -1.61 -0.65 -21.26
N LYS A 91 -2.03 0.45 -20.63
CA LYS A 91 -1.08 1.47 -20.18
C LYS A 91 -0.26 0.97 -18.98
N PRO A 92 1.02 1.35 -18.91
CA PRO A 92 1.80 1.14 -17.70
C PRO A 92 1.13 1.79 -16.50
N TYR A 93 1.35 1.21 -15.34
CA TYR A 93 0.79 1.69 -14.08
C TYR A 93 1.82 1.55 -12.98
N HIS A 94 1.57 2.17 -11.84
CA HIS A 94 2.28 1.89 -10.59
C HIS A 94 1.34 1.22 -9.62
N VAL A 95 1.92 0.46 -8.70
CA VAL A 95 1.19 -0.24 -7.65
C VAL A 95 1.63 0.35 -6.32
N VAL A 96 0.67 0.58 -5.43
CA VAL A 96 0.95 0.96 -4.04
C VAL A 96 0.70 -0.25 -3.17
N HIS A 97 1.73 -0.70 -2.48
CA HIS A 97 1.69 -1.87 -1.60
C HIS A 97 2.19 -1.53 -0.20
N ARG A 98 1.82 -2.36 0.76
CA ARG A 98 2.40 -2.34 2.11
C ARG A 98 2.28 -0.98 2.79
N ILE A 99 1.09 -0.38 2.73
CA ILE A 99 0.81 0.88 3.38
C ILE A 99 0.63 0.65 4.88
N GLY A 100 1.36 1.39 5.68
CA GLY A 100 1.17 1.42 7.13
C GLY A 100 1.43 2.80 7.69
N SER A 101 0.74 3.13 8.78
CA SER A 101 0.93 4.41 9.47
C SER A 101 0.88 4.20 10.98
N THR A 102 1.49 5.12 11.72
CA THR A 102 1.49 5.07 13.18
C THR A 102 0.08 5.33 13.71
N PRO A 103 -0.30 4.65 14.81
CA PRO A 103 -1.58 4.95 15.47
C PRO A 103 -1.67 6.41 15.86
N GLY A 104 -2.85 7.01 15.64
CA GLY A 104 -3.10 8.40 15.99
C GLY A 104 -2.57 9.41 14.98
N SER A 105 -1.85 9.00 13.95
CA SER A 105 -1.46 9.90 12.87
C SER A 105 -2.66 10.19 11.96
N HIS A 106 -2.66 11.35 11.32
CA HIS A 106 -3.72 11.77 10.41
C HIS A 106 -3.11 12.28 9.11
N GLY A 107 -3.79 12.00 7.99
CA GLY A 107 -3.38 12.52 6.69
C GLY A 107 -2.24 11.76 6.03
N VAL A 108 -1.81 10.63 6.58
CA VAL A 108 -0.73 9.84 5.97
C VAL A 108 -1.16 9.25 4.63
N PHE A 109 -2.34 8.65 4.56
CA PHE A 109 -2.84 8.07 3.31
C PHE A 109 -2.98 9.14 2.22
N GLU A 110 -3.49 10.32 2.55
CA GLU A 110 -3.62 11.44 1.62
C GLU A 110 -2.25 11.90 1.11
N ALA A 111 -1.26 11.98 1.99
CA ALA A 111 0.11 12.33 1.60
C ALA A 111 0.71 11.30 0.64
N ILE A 112 0.46 10.01 0.89
CA ILE A 112 0.90 8.92 0.00
C ILE A 112 0.26 9.09 -1.37
N MET A 113 -1.05 9.30 -1.43
CA MET A 113 -1.77 9.42 -2.70
C MET A 113 -1.34 10.66 -3.48
N ASP A 114 -1.16 11.79 -2.82
CA ASP A 114 -0.67 13.00 -3.47
C ASP A 114 0.69 12.77 -4.11
N PHE A 115 1.59 12.11 -3.41
CA PHE A 115 2.91 11.75 -3.94
C PHE A 115 2.77 10.83 -5.16
N CYS A 116 2.01 9.76 -5.03
CA CYS A 116 1.88 8.74 -6.08
C CYS A 116 1.25 9.34 -7.35
N PHE A 117 0.17 10.09 -7.21
CA PHE A 117 -0.49 10.71 -8.35
C PHE A 117 0.31 11.83 -9.00
N SER A 118 1.25 12.43 -8.27
CA SER A 118 2.17 13.40 -8.88
C SER A 118 3.19 12.73 -9.79
N HIS A 119 3.43 11.42 -9.60
CA HIS A 119 4.41 10.66 -10.39
C HIS A 119 3.76 9.84 -11.50
N ASP A 120 2.57 9.31 -11.27
CA ASP A 120 1.85 8.51 -12.27
C ASP A 120 0.35 8.66 -12.04
N PRO A 121 -0.42 9.11 -13.04
CA PRO A 121 -1.87 9.20 -12.89
C PRO A 121 -2.55 7.84 -12.86
N ASN A 122 -1.89 6.78 -13.37
CA ASN A 122 -2.45 5.43 -13.47
C ASN A 122 -1.94 4.56 -12.31
N ILE A 123 -2.76 4.39 -11.30
CA ILE A 123 -2.40 3.66 -10.07
C ILE A 123 -3.36 2.51 -9.84
N ARG A 124 -2.81 1.35 -9.47
CA ARG A 124 -3.58 0.18 -9.02
C ARG A 124 -3.24 -0.13 -7.57
N ILE A 125 -4.23 -0.60 -6.83
CA ILE A 125 -4.09 -0.95 -5.42
C ILE A 125 -5.05 -2.09 -5.09
N ASP A 126 -4.70 -2.91 -4.12
CA ASP A 126 -5.57 -3.96 -3.63
C ASP A 126 -5.59 -3.97 -2.11
N THR A 127 -6.63 -4.58 -1.54
CA THR A 127 -6.75 -4.76 -0.10
C THR A 127 -7.60 -5.99 0.22
N HIS A 128 -7.50 -6.47 1.45
CA HIS A 128 -8.30 -7.61 1.92
C HIS A 128 -9.77 -7.20 2.09
N ARG A 129 -10.66 -8.17 1.85
CA ARG A 129 -12.12 -7.99 2.02
C ARG A 129 -12.50 -7.49 3.41
N ASP A 130 -11.76 -7.89 4.43
CA ASP A 130 -12.02 -7.52 5.83
C ASP A 130 -11.41 -6.19 6.23
N ASN A 131 -10.63 -5.56 5.35
CA ASN A 131 -10.02 -4.27 5.64
C ASN A 131 -10.95 -3.14 5.22
N HIS A 132 -11.98 -2.90 6.01
CA HIS A 132 -12.99 -1.88 5.71
C HIS A 132 -12.43 -0.47 5.75
N ILE A 133 -11.46 -0.22 6.64
CA ILE A 133 -10.79 1.07 6.76
C ILE A 133 -10.09 1.42 5.45
N MET A 134 -9.29 0.50 4.92
CA MET A 134 -8.55 0.72 3.69
C MET A 134 -9.50 0.83 2.48
N GLN A 135 -10.53 0.00 2.42
CA GLN A 135 -11.53 0.09 1.35
C GLN A 135 -12.15 1.48 1.29
N HIS A 136 -12.50 2.04 2.45
CA HIS A 136 -13.08 3.38 2.54
C HIS A 136 -12.07 4.44 2.06
N CYS A 137 -10.82 4.35 2.50
CA CYS A 137 -9.77 5.30 2.10
C CYS A 137 -9.51 5.25 0.59
N ILE A 138 -9.48 4.06 0.01
CA ILE A 138 -9.25 3.86 -1.42
C ILE A 138 -10.38 4.49 -2.24
N LEU A 139 -11.62 4.22 -1.88
CA LEU A 139 -12.77 4.79 -2.58
C LEU A 139 -12.84 6.31 -2.43
N LYS A 140 -12.55 6.81 -1.24
CA LYS A 140 -12.51 8.26 -0.98
C LYS A 140 -11.43 8.95 -1.79
N ALA A 141 -10.33 8.27 -2.10
CA ALA A 141 -9.25 8.80 -2.94
C ALA A 141 -9.59 8.80 -4.43
N GLY A 142 -10.77 8.32 -4.81
CA GLY A 142 -11.25 8.37 -6.19
C GLY A 142 -10.98 7.12 -7.02
N PHE A 143 -10.53 6.03 -6.39
CA PHE A 143 -10.35 4.76 -7.08
C PHE A 143 -11.71 4.12 -7.36
N SER A 144 -11.75 3.34 -8.44
CA SER A 144 -12.91 2.50 -8.78
C SER A 144 -12.60 1.05 -8.46
N TYR A 145 -13.57 0.35 -7.88
CA TYR A 145 -13.47 -1.09 -7.69
C TYR A 145 -13.45 -1.78 -9.06
N CYS A 146 -12.50 -2.69 -9.26
CA CYS A 146 -12.32 -3.35 -10.56
C CYS A 146 -12.63 -4.84 -10.54
N GLY A 147 -12.42 -5.52 -9.43
CA GLY A 147 -12.66 -6.96 -9.35
C GLY A 147 -11.77 -7.64 -8.34
N ILE A 148 -11.63 -8.94 -8.48
CA ILE A 148 -10.90 -9.78 -7.54
C ILE A 148 -9.61 -10.28 -8.19
N ILE A 149 -8.51 -10.19 -7.46
CA ILE A 149 -7.25 -10.83 -7.82
C ILE A 149 -6.88 -11.86 -6.76
N TYR A 150 -6.00 -12.78 -7.09
CA TYR A 150 -5.52 -13.79 -6.17
C TYR A 150 -4.01 -13.67 -6.02
N LEU A 151 -3.55 -13.69 -4.77
CA LEU A 151 -2.12 -13.73 -4.47
C LEU A 151 -1.55 -15.10 -4.83
N ALA A 152 -0.22 -15.21 -4.85
CA ALA A 152 0.45 -16.49 -5.11
C ALA A 152 0.02 -17.58 -4.13
N SER A 153 -0.35 -17.21 -2.90
CA SER A 153 -0.88 -18.12 -1.89
C SER A 153 -2.28 -18.65 -2.18
N GLY A 154 -2.99 -18.04 -3.15
CA GLY A 154 -4.39 -18.34 -3.43
C GLY A 154 -5.37 -17.44 -2.68
N ASP A 155 -4.89 -16.57 -1.81
CA ASP A 155 -5.75 -15.65 -1.07
C ASP A 155 -6.29 -14.57 -1.99
N GLU A 156 -7.58 -14.23 -1.83
CA GLU A 156 -8.20 -13.20 -2.65
C GLU A 156 -7.89 -11.80 -2.13
N ARG A 157 -7.92 -10.83 -3.06
CA ARG A 157 -7.87 -9.40 -2.73
C ARG A 157 -8.86 -8.67 -3.62
N LEU A 158 -9.44 -7.60 -3.06
CA LEU A 158 -10.24 -6.65 -3.81
C LEU A 158 -9.30 -5.65 -4.48
N SER A 159 -9.47 -5.43 -5.77
CA SER A 159 -8.55 -4.60 -6.55
C SER A 159 -9.26 -3.36 -7.11
N TYR A 160 -8.50 -2.29 -7.19
CA TYR A 160 -8.98 -0.96 -7.55
C TYR A 160 -7.98 -0.29 -8.49
N GLN A 161 -8.50 0.62 -9.31
CA GLN A 161 -7.66 1.43 -10.20
C GLN A 161 -8.19 2.85 -10.25
N ARG A 162 -7.27 3.80 -10.42
CA ARG A 162 -7.60 5.19 -10.72
C ARG A 162 -6.66 5.65 -11.84
N LEU A 163 -7.26 6.27 -12.87
CA LEU A 163 -6.53 6.85 -14.01
C LEU A 163 -6.43 8.36 -13.88
#